data_3f1fb6ea550d6361948bf95273caec5f
#
_entry.id   3f1fb6ea550d6361948bf95273caec5f
#
_cell.length_a   1.000
_cell.length_b   1.000
_cell.length_c   1.000
_cell.angle_alpha   90.00
_cell.angle_beta   90.00
_cell.angle_gamma   90.00
#
_symmetry.space_group_name_H-M   'P 1'
#
loop_
_entity.id
_entity.type
_entity.pdbx_description
1 polymer ?
#
loop_
_entity_poly.entity_id
_entity_poly.type
_entity_poly.pdbx_seq_one_letter_code
_entity_poly.pdbx_strand_id
1 'polypeptide(L)'
;MIPTFILINQLHMVNTVWAILIPGAFNVWNMILARTYYQSVPNELREASAIDGANEIQHFFKIMLPVCKPIIAVLMLWSFVGMWNSYFDAMIYLNSASKQPLQLVLRSILIQSQPESGMIADIQSTAERAKMAELLKYATIIISSLPLLVMYPFFQKYFDAGIMAGSIKG
;
A
#
# COMPACT_ATOMS: atom_id res chain seq x y z
N MET A 1 7.47 -16.59 7.14
CA MET A 1 8.42 -16.05 6.15
C MET A 1 9.21 -17.14 5.42
N ILE A 2 9.87 -18.08 6.12
CA ILE A 2 10.66 -19.14 5.46
C ILE A 2 9.83 -19.96 4.46
N PRO A 3 8.63 -20.45 4.77
CA PRO A 3 7.82 -21.20 3.80
C PRO A 3 7.44 -20.39 2.55
N THR A 4 7.12 -19.11 2.74
CA THR A 4 6.78 -18.20 1.64
C THR A 4 7.98 -17.97 0.73
N PHE A 5 9.19 -17.80 1.30
CA PHE A 5 10.42 -17.65 0.53
C PHE A 5 10.72 -18.91 -0.31
N ILE A 6 10.56 -20.09 0.28
CA ILE A 6 10.77 -21.37 -0.43
C ILE A 6 9.81 -21.47 -1.62
N LEU A 7 8.53 -21.15 -1.41
CA LEU A 7 7.53 -21.17 -2.48
C LEU A 7 7.87 -20.19 -3.61
N ILE A 8 8.22 -18.94 -3.28
CA ILE A 8 8.62 -17.92 -4.26
C ILE A 8 9.86 -18.35 -5.04
N ASN A 9 10.81 -18.99 -4.36
CA ASN A 9 12.02 -19.51 -4.99
C ASN A 9 11.71 -20.69 -5.94
N GLN A 10 10.85 -21.62 -5.54
CA GLN A 10 10.41 -22.73 -6.40
C GLN A 10 9.65 -22.24 -7.64
N LEU A 11 8.89 -21.16 -7.52
CA LEU A 11 8.19 -20.51 -8.63
C LEU A 11 9.10 -19.64 -9.51
N HIS A 12 10.40 -19.59 -9.24
CA HIS A 12 11.39 -18.75 -9.97
C HIS A 12 11.03 -17.25 -9.99
N MET A 13 10.36 -16.78 -8.94
CA MET A 13 9.91 -15.38 -8.84
C MET A 13 10.89 -14.48 -8.09
N VAL A 14 11.94 -15.05 -7.46
CA VAL A 14 12.99 -14.27 -6.77
C VAL A 14 13.61 -13.25 -7.74
N ASN A 15 13.89 -12.05 -7.24
CA ASN A 15 14.37 -10.91 -8.01
C ASN A 15 13.41 -10.43 -9.12
N THR A 16 12.12 -10.67 -8.95
CA THR A 16 11.07 -10.11 -9.80
C THR A 16 10.06 -9.32 -8.96
N VAL A 17 9.39 -8.35 -9.58
CA VAL A 17 8.33 -7.55 -8.92
C VAL A 17 7.16 -8.45 -8.49
N TRP A 18 6.94 -9.55 -9.18
CA TRP A 18 5.89 -10.53 -8.88
C TRP A 18 6.05 -11.21 -7.52
N ALA A 19 7.30 -11.33 -7.02
CA ALA A 19 7.58 -11.86 -5.69
C ALA A 19 6.94 -11.03 -4.56
N ILE A 20 6.68 -9.75 -4.79
CA ILE A 20 6.03 -8.84 -3.85
C ILE A 20 4.54 -8.71 -4.17
N LEU A 21 4.20 -8.54 -5.46
CA LEU A 21 2.83 -8.27 -5.89
C LEU A 21 1.88 -9.44 -5.61
N ILE A 22 2.26 -10.67 -5.92
CA ILE A 22 1.37 -11.82 -5.79
C ILE A 22 1.05 -12.14 -4.32
N PRO A 23 2.02 -12.26 -3.40
CA PRO A 23 1.71 -12.44 -1.98
C PRO A 23 0.96 -11.25 -1.37
N GLY A 24 1.27 -10.04 -1.82
CA GLY A 24 0.63 -8.80 -1.35
C GLY A 24 -0.76 -8.54 -1.95
N ALA A 25 -1.15 -9.24 -3.02
CA ALA A 25 -2.44 -9.03 -3.69
C ALA A 25 -3.64 -9.45 -2.83
N PHE A 26 -3.44 -10.36 -1.88
CA PHE A 26 -4.48 -10.82 -0.97
C PHE A 26 -4.20 -10.35 0.45
N ASN A 27 -5.15 -9.62 1.02
CA ASN A 27 -5.13 -9.22 2.41
C ASN A 27 -6.46 -9.60 3.08
N VAL A 28 -6.39 -10.44 4.10
CA VAL A 28 -7.58 -10.96 4.81
C VAL A 28 -8.40 -9.83 5.42
N TRP A 29 -7.74 -8.80 5.97
CA TRP A 29 -8.43 -7.65 6.55
C TRP A 29 -9.22 -6.86 5.51
N ASN A 30 -8.61 -6.60 4.35
CA ASN A 30 -9.28 -5.94 3.24
C ASN A 30 -10.47 -6.75 2.72
N MET A 31 -10.34 -8.08 2.70
CA MET A 31 -11.44 -8.98 2.30
C MET A 31 -12.61 -8.92 3.29
N ILE A 32 -12.33 -8.94 4.59
CA ILE A 32 -13.37 -8.84 5.63
C ILE A 32 -14.11 -7.50 5.50
N LEU A 33 -13.36 -6.41 5.33
CA LEU A 33 -13.92 -5.07 5.17
C LEU A 33 -14.80 -4.97 3.93
N ALA A 34 -14.32 -5.47 2.79
CA ALA A 34 -15.10 -5.54 1.55
C ALA A 34 -16.40 -6.34 1.75
N ARG A 35 -16.30 -7.53 2.34
CA ARG A 35 -17.46 -8.39 2.63
C ARG A 35 -18.50 -7.68 3.50
N THR A 36 -18.07 -7.05 4.59
CA THR A 36 -18.97 -6.34 5.50
C THR A 36 -19.71 -5.22 4.79
N TYR A 37 -18.99 -4.47 3.93
CA TYR A 37 -19.61 -3.42 3.15
C TYR A 37 -20.61 -3.97 2.12
N TYR A 38 -20.27 -5.04 1.39
CA TYR A 38 -21.18 -5.67 0.44
C TYR A 38 -22.44 -6.21 1.11
N GLN A 39 -22.33 -6.74 2.33
CA GLN A 39 -23.48 -7.21 3.10
C GLN A 39 -24.40 -6.06 3.59
N SER A 40 -23.91 -4.83 3.65
CA SER A 40 -24.72 -3.66 4.01
C SER A 40 -25.55 -3.11 2.84
N VAL A 41 -25.27 -3.55 1.62
CA VAL A 41 -26.05 -3.13 0.44
C VAL A 41 -27.42 -3.80 0.47
N PRO A 42 -28.53 -3.05 0.25
CA PRO A 42 -29.88 -3.60 0.28
C PRO A 42 -30.10 -4.70 -0.76
N ASN A 43 -30.78 -5.79 -0.34
CA ASN A 43 -31.10 -6.92 -1.23
C ASN A 43 -32.07 -6.56 -2.35
N GLU A 44 -32.86 -5.51 -2.17
CA GLU A 44 -33.81 -4.98 -3.16
C GLU A 44 -33.13 -4.64 -4.50
N LEU A 45 -31.86 -4.22 -4.47
CA LEU A 45 -31.07 -3.96 -5.68
C LEU A 45 -30.81 -5.25 -6.47
N ARG A 46 -30.61 -6.35 -5.77
CA ARG A 46 -30.41 -7.65 -6.41
C ARG A 46 -31.74 -8.19 -6.98
N GLU A 47 -32.82 -8.07 -6.21
CA GLU A 47 -34.14 -8.50 -6.65
C GLU A 47 -34.63 -7.69 -7.87
N ALA A 48 -34.49 -6.37 -7.86
CA ALA A 48 -34.83 -5.51 -9.00
C ALA A 48 -34.00 -5.90 -10.25
N SER A 49 -32.70 -6.13 -10.08
CA SER A 49 -31.87 -6.53 -11.20
C SER A 49 -32.24 -7.91 -11.80
N ALA A 50 -32.71 -8.82 -10.96
CA ALA A 50 -33.17 -10.13 -11.40
C ALA A 50 -34.49 -10.03 -12.18
N ILE A 51 -35.39 -9.13 -11.76
CA ILE A 51 -36.63 -8.82 -12.49
C ILE A 51 -36.32 -8.23 -13.87
N ASP A 52 -35.31 -7.37 -13.96
CA ASP A 52 -34.81 -6.80 -15.23
C ASP A 52 -34.05 -7.80 -16.10
N GLY A 53 -33.93 -9.07 -15.68
CA GLY A 53 -33.28 -10.13 -16.45
C GLY A 53 -31.76 -10.10 -16.41
N ALA A 54 -31.15 -9.37 -15.47
CA ALA A 54 -29.69 -9.36 -15.31
C ALA A 54 -29.20 -10.69 -14.73
N ASN A 55 -28.14 -11.26 -15.32
CA ASN A 55 -27.44 -12.38 -14.69
C ASN A 55 -26.52 -11.89 -13.55
N GLU A 56 -26.02 -12.82 -12.71
CA GLU A 56 -25.17 -12.51 -11.54
C GLU A 56 -23.91 -11.71 -11.92
N ILE A 57 -23.32 -11.97 -13.08
CA ILE A 57 -22.13 -11.25 -13.57
C ILE A 57 -22.50 -9.81 -13.93
N GLN A 58 -23.62 -9.62 -14.62
CA GLN A 58 -24.12 -8.28 -14.96
C GLN A 58 -24.52 -7.50 -13.72
N HIS A 59 -25.19 -8.14 -12.75
CA HIS A 59 -25.49 -7.54 -11.45
C HIS A 59 -24.22 -7.07 -10.76
N PHE A 60 -23.19 -7.91 -10.68
CA PHE A 60 -21.93 -7.57 -10.02
C PHE A 60 -21.24 -6.36 -10.67
N PHE A 61 -21.00 -6.39 -11.99
CA PHE A 61 -20.25 -5.35 -12.67
C PHE A 61 -21.03 -4.05 -12.93
N LYS A 62 -22.33 -4.14 -13.19
CA LYS A 62 -23.14 -2.96 -13.56
C LYS A 62 -23.83 -2.29 -12.37
N ILE A 63 -24.10 -3.02 -11.30
CA ILE A 63 -24.87 -2.52 -10.14
C ILE A 63 -24.00 -2.51 -8.89
N MET A 64 -23.52 -3.68 -8.45
CA MET A 64 -22.79 -3.79 -7.17
C MET A 64 -21.48 -3.02 -7.18
N LEU A 65 -20.65 -3.18 -8.19
CA LEU A 65 -19.34 -2.53 -8.27
C LEU A 65 -19.46 -0.99 -8.28
N PRO A 66 -20.37 -0.37 -9.05
CA PRO A 66 -20.61 1.07 -8.99
C PRO A 66 -21.14 1.57 -7.65
N VAL A 67 -22.03 0.86 -7.01
CA VAL A 67 -22.57 1.21 -5.67
C VAL A 67 -21.48 1.12 -4.61
N CYS A 68 -20.58 0.15 -4.75
CA CYS A 68 -19.49 -0.09 -3.80
C CYS A 68 -18.21 0.73 -4.10
N LYS A 69 -18.26 1.73 -4.99
CA LYS A 69 -17.09 2.61 -5.28
C LYS A 69 -16.41 3.19 -4.03
N PRO A 70 -17.14 3.64 -2.98
CA PRO A 70 -16.48 4.19 -1.79
C PRO A 70 -15.56 3.19 -1.11
N ILE A 71 -16.04 1.95 -0.87
CA ILE A 71 -15.19 0.93 -0.21
C ILE A 71 -14.03 0.51 -1.10
N ILE A 72 -14.23 0.43 -2.42
CA ILE A 72 -13.15 0.11 -3.38
C ILE A 72 -12.05 1.17 -3.30
N ALA A 73 -12.40 2.45 -3.22
CA ALA A 73 -11.44 3.53 -3.07
C ALA A 73 -10.64 3.41 -1.77
N VAL A 74 -11.28 3.08 -0.66
CA VAL A 74 -10.63 2.83 0.64
C VAL A 74 -9.63 1.67 0.54
N LEU A 75 -10.07 0.55 -0.03
CA LEU A 75 -9.22 -0.64 -0.19
C LEU A 75 -8.02 -0.39 -1.12
N MET A 76 -8.23 0.36 -2.20
CA MET A 76 -7.15 0.78 -3.10
C MET A 76 -6.14 1.67 -2.37
N LEU A 77 -6.62 2.66 -1.58
CA LEU A 77 -5.74 3.54 -0.82
C LEU A 77 -4.92 2.74 0.20
N TRP A 78 -5.54 1.85 0.97
CA TRP A 78 -4.83 1.03 1.96
C TRP A 78 -3.81 0.10 1.32
N SER A 79 -4.18 -0.53 0.21
CA SER A 79 -3.24 -1.39 -0.54
C SER A 79 -2.07 -0.59 -1.10
N PHE A 80 -2.34 0.61 -1.63
CA PHE A 80 -1.29 1.51 -2.12
C PHE A 80 -0.34 1.94 -1.01
N VAL A 81 -0.88 2.41 0.13
CA VAL A 81 -0.06 2.82 1.30
C VAL A 81 0.74 1.64 1.84
N GLY A 82 0.13 0.47 1.94
CA GLY A 82 0.81 -0.75 2.38
C GLY A 82 1.97 -1.14 1.47
N MET A 83 1.75 -1.16 0.16
CA MET A 83 2.80 -1.45 -0.83
C MET A 83 3.88 -0.37 -0.88
N TRP A 84 3.49 0.91 -0.78
CA TRP A 84 4.44 2.01 -0.74
C TRP A 84 5.43 1.89 0.43
N ASN A 85 4.94 1.46 1.60
CA ASN A 85 5.76 1.30 2.80
C ASN A 85 6.45 -0.07 2.90
N SER A 86 6.24 -1.00 1.97
CA SER A 86 6.80 -2.35 2.03
C SER A 86 8.27 -2.36 1.58
N TYR A 87 9.18 -2.04 2.49
CA TYR A 87 10.62 -2.19 2.26
C TYR A 87 11.14 -3.58 2.61
N PHE A 88 10.50 -4.25 3.58
CA PHE A 88 11.01 -5.49 4.15
C PHE A 88 10.93 -6.66 3.17
N ASP A 89 9.80 -6.81 2.49
CA ASP A 89 9.64 -7.84 1.46
C ASP A 89 10.58 -7.60 0.28
N ALA A 90 10.74 -6.32 -0.11
CA ALA A 90 11.68 -5.95 -1.15
C ALA A 90 13.13 -6.29 -0.79
N MET A 91 13.52 -6.11 0.47
CA MET A 91 14.86 -6.46 0.96
C MET A 91 15.13 -7.97 0.89
N ILE A 92 14.09 -8.79 1.09
CA ILE A 92 14.22 -10.26 1.04
C ILE A 92 14.22 -10.78 -0.39
N TYR A 93 13.34 -10.25 -1.26
CA TYR A 93 13.07 -10.85 -2.56
C TYR A 93 13.78 -10.17 -3.72
N LEU A 94 14.22 -8.90 -3.60
CA LEU A 94 14.84 -8.13 -4.68
C LEU A 94 16.34 -7.94 -4.46
N ASN A 95 17.15 -8.58 -5.28
CA ASN A 95 18.60 -8.51 -5.21
C ASN A 95 19.18 -7.39 -6.11
N SER A 96 18.47 -7.02 -7.18
CA SER A 96 18.94 -6.02 -8.15
C SER A 96 18.60 -4.61 -7.70
N ALA A 97 19.59 -3.72 -7.61
CA ALA A 97 19.41 -2.32 -7.21
C ALA A 97 18.38 -1.57 -8.08
N SER A 98 18.29 -1.89 -9.37
CA SER A 98 17.35 -1.27 -10.31
C SER A 98 15.87 -1.62 -10.05
N LYS A 99 15.58 -2.65 -9.24
CA LYS A 99 14.23 -3.10 -8.90
C LYS A 99 13.83 -2.74 -7.47
N GLN A 100 14.73 -2.16 -6.71
CA GLN A 100 14.46 -1.80 -5.33
C GLN A 100 13.48 -0.63 -5.23
N PRO A 101 12.43 -0.73 -4.39
CA PRO A 101 11.52 0.38 -4.16
C PRO A 101 12.21 1.51 -3.40
N LEU A 102 11.69 2.72 -3.59
CA LEU A 102 12.24 3.94 -3.00
C LEU A 102 12.47 3.81 -1.49
N GLN A 103 11.53 3.21 -0.75
CA GLN A 103 11.62 3.05 0.71
C GLN A 103 12.83 2.21 1.14
N LEU A 104 13.21 1.20 0.36
CA LEU A 104 14.41 0.40 0.64
C LEU A 104 15.69 1.21 0.42
N VAL A 105 15.73 2.01 -0.66
CA VAL A 105 16.86 2.90 -0.97
C VAL A 105 17.00 3.98 0.11
N LEU A 106 15.91 4.64 0.49
CA LEU A 106 15.91 5.66 1.54
C LEU A 106 16.40 5.10 2.88
N ARG A 107 15.96 3.88 3.23
CA ARG A 107 16.43 3.18 4.43
C ARG A 107 17.94 2.92 4.37
N SER A 108 18.46 2.47 3.23
CA SER A 108 19.91 2.22 3.09
C SER A 108 20.72 3.51 3.27
N ILE A 109 20.26 4.62 2.73
CA ILE A 109 20.87 5.94 2.92
C ILE A 109 20.89 6.34 4.40
N LEU A 110 19.76 6.15 5.12
CA LEU A 110 19.67 6.47 6.54
C LEU A 110 20.61 5.62 7.39
N ILE A 111 20.74 4.33 7.09
CA ILE A 111 21.65 3.44 7.83
C ILE A 111 23.10 3.83 7.56
N GLN A 112 23.48 4.08 6.32
CA GLN A 112 24.84 4.47 5.93
C GLN A 112 25.24 5.85 6.45
N SER A 113 24.29 6.74 6.68
CA SER A 113 24.55 8.09 7.19
C SER A 113 24.72 8.13 8.72
N GLN A 114 24.49 7.04 9.45
CA GLN A 114 24.71 7.01 10.89
C GLN A 114 26.22 6.95 11.17
N PRO A 115 26.73 7.80 12.09
CA PRO A 115 28.14 7.73 12.49
C PRO A 115 28.43 6.40 13.16
N GLU A 116 29.37 5.64 12.67
CA GLU A 116 29.87 4.44 13.37
C GLU A 116 30.54 4.86 14.68
N SER A 117 30.02 4.37 15.79
CA SER A 117 30.46 4.66 17.16
C SER A 117 31.81 3.96 17.49
N GLY A 118 32.82 4.07 16.63
CA GLY A 118 34.07 3.33 16.84
C GLY A 118 35.31 3.94 16.19
N MET A 119 35.18 4.88 15.30
CA MET A 119 36.35 5.55 14.73
C MET A 119 36.67 6.84 15.45
N ILE A 120 37.90 6.96 15.96
CA ILE A 120 38.49 8.19 16.47
C ILE A 120 38.67 9.14 15.27
N ALA A 121 37.61 9.78 14.86
CA ALA A 121 37.63 10.80 13.84
C ALA A 121 37.71 12.17 14.52
N ASP A 122 38.43 13.10 13.90
CA ASP A 122 38.52 14.50 14.33
C ASP A 122 37.13 15.05 14.70
N ILE A 123 37.01 15.71 15.85
CA ILE A 123 35.75 16.25 16.39
C ILE A 123 35.03 17.10 15.37
N GLN A 124 35.76 17.82 14.53
CA GLN A 124 35.22 18.72 13.52
C GLN A 124 34.56 17.95 12.35
N SER A 125 35.18 16.83 11.90
CA SER A 125 34.62 15.96 10.85
C SER A 125 33.37 15.20 11.33
N THR A 126 33.31 14.90 12.64
CA THR A 126 32.19 14.21 13.27
C THR A 126 30.95 15.12 13.33
N ALA A 127 31.12 16.40 13.64
CA ALA A 127 30.03 17.38 13.71
C ALA A 127 29.43 17.67 12.31
N GLU A 128 30.25 17.78 11.28
CA GLU A 128 29.78 17.96 9.89
C GLU A 128 29.02 16.73 9.39
N ARG A 129 29.51 15.52 9.67
CA ARG A 129 28.84 14.26 9.33
C ARG A 129 27.49 14.13 10.05
N ALA A 130 27.43 14.46 11.33
CA ALA A 130 26.17 14.47 12.08
C ALA A 130 25.15 15.44 11.50
N LYS A 131 25.57 16.63 11.11
CA LYS A 131 24.70 17.61 10.44
C LYS A 131 24.22 17.11 9.08
N MET A 132 25.08 16.47 8.30
CA MET A 132 24.69 15.88 7.02
C MET A 132 23.71 14.73 7.21
N ALA A 133 23.92 13.85 8.19
CA ALA A 133 22.99 12.77 8.54
C ALA A 133 21.61 13.29 8.94
N GLU A 134 21.57 14.41 9.69
CA GLU A 134 20.33 15.06 10.08
C GLU A 134 19.57 15.65 8.87
N LEU A 135 20.28 16.32 7.97
CA LEU A 135 19.68 16.85 6.74
C LEU A 135 19.13 15.72 5.84
N LEU A 136 19.89 14.62 5.69
CA LEU A 136 19.43 13.44 4.95
C LEU A 136 18.17 12.82 5.57
N LYS A 137 18.07 12.78 6.90
CA LYS A 137 16.89 12.31 7.61
C LYS A 137 15.64 13.13 7.26
N TYR A 138 15.71 14.45 7.30
CA TYR A 138 14.57 15.31 6.95
C TYR A 138 14.23 15.24 5.45
N ALA A 139 15.22 15.23 4.58
CA ALA A 139 15.01 15.05 3.15
C ALA A 139 14.31 13.71 2.84
N THR A 140 14.71 12.64 3.51
CA THR A 140 14.11 11.30 3.36
C THR A 140 12.64 11.30 3.79
N ILE A 141 12.28 11.96 4.90
CA ILE A 141 10.89 12.08 5.36
C ILE A 141 10.04 12.79 4.30
N ILE A 142 10.52 13.90 3.75
CA ILE A 142 9.79 14.66 2.72
C ILE A 142 9.60 13.80 1.45
N ILE A 143 10.66 13.20 0.94
CA ILE A 143 10.62 12.39 -0.28
C ILE A 143 9.70 11.16 -0.10
N SER A 144 9.75 10.50 1.06
CA SER A 144 8.94 9.32 1.32
C SER A 144 7.45 9.63 1.49
N SER A 145 7.10 10.82 2.00
CA SER A 145 5.70 11.23 2.22
C SER A 145 5.06 11.90 1.00
N LEU A 146 5.85 12.49 0.10
CA LEU A 146 5.35 13.29 -1.02
C LEU A 146 4.38 12.53 -1.93
N PRO A 147 4.62 11.28 -2.38
CA PRO A 147 3.68 10.56 -3.22
C PRO A 147 2.34 10.28 -2.53
N LEU A 148 2.36 10.02 -1.21
CA LEU A 148 1.14 9.81 -0.44
C LEU A 148 0.31 11.10 -0.36
N LEU A 149 0.96 12.25 -0.15
CA LEU A 149 0.32 13.55 -0.13
C LEU A 149 -0.30 13.91 -1.48
N VAL A 150 0.39 13.59 -2.59
CA VAL A 150 -0.12 13.83 -3.95
C VAL A 150 -1.32 12.93 -4.27
N MET A 151 -1.32 11.69 -3.77
CA MET A 151 -2.43 10.75 -3.99
C MET A 151 -3.69 11.08 -3.18
N TYR A 152 -3.56 11.72 -2.02
CA TYR A 152 -4.67 11.99 -1.10
C TYR A 152 -5.87 12.70 -1.76
N PRO A 153 -5.71 13.80 -2.54
CA PRO A 153 -6.84 14.50 -3.16
C PRO A 153 -7.67 13.63 -4.12
N PHE A 154 -7.04 12.64 -4.76
CA PHE A 154 -7.75 11.74 -5.67
C PHE A 154 -8.72 10.82 -4.95
N PHE A 155 -8.41 10.44 -3.71
CA PHE A 155 -9.25 9.55 -2.91
C PHE A 155 -10.26 10.33 -2.05
N GLN A 156 -9.97 11.57 -1.66
CA GLN A 156 -10.81 12.38 -0.78
C GLN A 156 -12.26 12.45 -1.25
N LYS A 157 -12.50 12.67 -2.55
CA LYS A 157 -13.86 12.75 -3.13
C LYS A 157 -14.72 11.50 -2.90
N TYR A 158 -14.10 10.32 -2.72
CA TYR A 158 -14.83 9.08 -2.49
C TYR A 158 -15.16 8.87 -1.00
N PHE A 159 -14.37 9.46 -0.10
CA PHE A 159 -14.66 9.44 1.33
C PHE A 159 -15.87 10.32 1.66
N ASP A 160 -15.94 11.52 1.09
CA ASP A 160 -17.05 12.43 1.33
C ASP A 160 -18.39 11.82 0.87
N ALA A 161 -18.39 11.12 -0.26
CA ALA A 161 -19.57 10.40 -0.75
C ALA A 161 -20.00 9.23 0.16
N GLY A 162 -19.04 8.53 0.76
CA GLY A 162 -19.30 7.40 1.66
C GLY A 162 -19.88 7.82 3.02
N ILE A 163 -19.41 8.95 3.57
CA ILE A 163 -19.89 9.49 4.85
C ILE A 163 -21.32 9.97 4.72
N MET A 164 -21.68 10.61 3.61
CA MET A 164 -23.05 11.08 3.36
C MET A 164 -24.07 9.94 3.24
N ALA A 165 -23.67 8.83 2.60
CA ALA A 165 -24.54 7.65 2.50
C ALA A 165 -24.81 6.96 3.85
N GLY A 166 -23.88 7.04 4.81
CA GLY A 166 -24.04 6.51 6.16
C GLY A 166 -24.87 7.39 7.11
N SER A 167 -24.90 8.70 6.89
CA SER A 167 -25.59 9.65 7.76
C SER A 167 -27.12 9.72 7.53
N ILE A 168 -27.61 9.18 6.42
CA ILE A 168 -29.06 9.18 6.09
C ILE A 168 -29.82 8.03 6.78
N LYS A 169 -29.14 7.13 7.49
CA LYS A 169 -29.74 6.02 8.24
C LYS A 169 -29.90 6.30 9.75
N GLY A 170 -29.88 7.58 10.17
CA GLY A 170 -30.23 8.00 11.52
C GLY A 170 -31.69 8.46 11.62
#